data_e76c38fd32ea907763208dac1a94e4a7
#
_entry.id   e76c38fd32ea907763208dac1a94e4a7
#
_cell.length_a   1.000
_cell.length_b   1.000
_cell.length_c   1.000
_cell.angle_alpha   90.00
_cell.angle_beta   90.00
_cell.angle_gamma   90.00
#
_symmetry.space_group_name_H-M   'P 1'
#
loop_
_entity.id
_entity.type
_entity.pdbx_description
1 polymer ?
#
loop_
_entity_poly.entity_id
_entity_poly.type
_entity_poly.pdbx_seq_one_letter_code
_entity_poly.pdbx_strand_id
1 'polypeptide(L)'
;MAAIVLIATTGCSGFFVPTCQENNDCGGSGGNGTYSSYAYVANATAGTLARFPVPTSTFTTLTGTTYNIGTSPIALAANPKGTFLYVALDTGAVFLYTIGSNGVLTLGNSGSPVATTLNGTGMYMTVDPSGNWLFVISSSIDALLEYQINTTTGVLTQVGQSTGIPLHAGNPTQVYVTPNNQYVYVGLGTGGTDGFTLNSSTGALTNQIHLAPIGVAADNTIRSDNNSAYLLIGEAGQGIRVLTIGTGGSLKEINGSPFASQLGPKSIVVDPTNTYVYVANSTANVITGYTLGTGGTLTPLSTSPFTSGTTPTAMSLDSTGTYLFVVNSGGSPDMQFFSFDATTAGELDSVTSVATGTAPAGAVALSVVP
;
A
#
# COMPACT_ATOMS: atom_id res chain seq x y z
N MET A 1 31.27 -20.94 32.71
CA MET A 1 29.86 -21.09 33.06
C MET A 1 29.31 -19.70 33.36
N ALA A 2 28.65 -19.07 32.44
CA ALA A 2 27.97 -17.79 32.66
C ALA A 2 26.47 -18.07 32.62
N ALA A 3 25.81 -17.81 33.76
CA ALA A 3 24.41 -18.02 33.94
C ALA A 3 23.61 -16.94 33.21
N ILE A 4 22.71 -17.35 32.33
CA ILE A 4 21.72 -16.48 31.71
C ILE A 4 20.57 -16.32 32.72
N VAL A 5 20.40 -15.13 33.25
CA VAL A 5 19.27 -14.78 34.09
C VAL A 5 18.10 -14.42 33.18
N LEU A 6 17.13 -15.28 33.08
CA LEU A 6 15.84 -15.01 32.46
C LEU A 6 14.99 -14.19 33.46
N ILE A 7 14.79 -12.91 33.20
CA ILE A 7 13.83 -12.10 33.97
C ILE A 7 12.48 -12.23 33.25
N ALA A 8 11.61 -13.04 33.81
CA ALA A 8 10.21 -13.07 33.43
C ALA A 8 9.49 -11.90 34.11
N THR A 9 9.13 -10.86 33.35
CA THR A 9 8.17 -9.85 33.80
C THR A 9 6.79 -10.22 33.28
N THR A 10 5.93 -10.60 34.20
CA THR A 10 4.50 -10.80 33.98
C THR A 10 3.82 -9.43 33.84
N GLY A 11 3.24 -9.16 32.69
CA GLY A 11 2.35 -8.01 32.53
C GLY A 11 2.56 -7.25 31.21
N CYS A 12 1.55 -7.32 30.35
CA CYS A 12 1.40 -6.74 29.03
C CYS A 12 2.07 -7.52 27.89
N SER A 13 1.26 -7.86 26.90
CA SER A 13 1.62 -8.56 25.68
C SER A 13 2.87 -7.92 25.02
N GLY A 14 4.03 -8.46 25.39
CA GLY A 14 5.31 -7.95 24.92
C GLY A 14 5.54 -8.32 23.47
N PHE A 15 5.71 -7.31 22.66
CA PHE A 15 6.32 -7.40 21.34
C PHE A 15 7.77 -7.86 21.51
N PHE A 16 8.07 -9.09 21.16
CA PHE A 16 9.45 -9.53 21.05
C PHE A 16 9.99 -9.15 19.66
N VAL A 17 10.74 -8.06 19.58
CA VAL A 17 11.62 -7.81 18.43
C VAL A 17 12.81 -8.75 18.60
N PRO A 18 13.14 -9.63 17.65
CA PRO A 18 14.40 -10.33 17.70
C PRO A 18 15.51 -9.27 17.62
N THR A 19 16.33 -9.16 18.68
CA THR A 19 17.53 -8.35 18.68
C THR A 19 18.55 -9.00 17.75
N CYS A 20 18.56 -8.59 16.50
CA CYS A 20 19.75 -8.78 15.67
C CYS A 20 20.82 -7.83 16.19
N GLN A 21 21.91 -8.35 16.75
CA GLN A 21 23.06 -7.54 17.13
C GLN A 21 23.66 -6.87 15.89
N GLU A 22 24.10 -5.63 16.04
CA GLU A 22 24.55 -4.69 14.99
C GLU A 22 25.66 -5.17 14.04
N ASN A 23 26.14 -6.40 14.13
CA ASN A 23 27.25 -6.89 13.31
C ASN A 23 27.08 -8.31 12.74
N ASN A 24 25.89 -8.92 12.82
CA ASN A 24 25.62 -10.17 12.12
C ASN A 24 24.34 -10.04 11.32
N ASP A 25 24.53 -9.90 10.02
CA ASP A 25 23.53 -10.14 9.01
C ASP A 25 22.83 -11.47 9.31
N CYS A 26 21.53 -11.42 9.66
CA CYS A 26 20.77 -12.65 9.91
C CYS A 26 20.56 -13.36 8.59
N GLY A 27 21.57 -14.10 8.18
CA GLY A 27 21.52 -15.15 7.16
C GLY A 27 21.40 -14.69 5.71
N GLY A 28 22.52 -14.38 5.10
CA GLY A 28 22.68 -14.28 3.67
C GLY A 28 23.98 -13.58 3.33
N SER A 29 25.03 -14.32 3.00
CA SER A 29 26.23 -13.79 2.37
C SER A 29 25.90 -13.18 1.02
N GLY A 30 25.57 -11.89 1.02
CA GLY A 30 25.31 -11.12 -0.19
C GLY A 30 26.07 -9.82 -0.11
N GLY A 31 27.01 -9.64 -1.02
CA GLY A 31 27.97 -8.57 -1.13
C GLY A 31 27.43 -7.15 -0.91
N ASN A 32 28.35 -6.18 -0.84
CA ASN A 32 28.13 -4.74 -0.90
C ASN A 32 27.35 -4.33 -2.15
N GLY A 33 26.07 -4.75 -2.27
CA GLY A 33 25.16 -4.30 -3.32
C GLY A 33 24.61 -2.93 -2.95
N THR A 34 24.62 -1.99 -3.87
CA THR A 34 23.82 -0.78 -3.78
C THR A 34 22.36 -1.17 -4.04
N TYR A 35 21.46 -0.77 -3.14
CA TYR A 35 20.02 -1.01 -3.27
C TYR A 35 19.32 0.29 -3.68
N SER A 36 18.33 0.18 -4.56
CA SER A 36 17.52 1.32 -4.99
C SER A 36 16.33 1.56 -4.07
N SER A 37 15.85 0.49 -3.42
CA SER A 37 14.61 0.51 -2.66
C SER A 37 14.57 -0.64 -1.66
N TYR A 38 13.62 -0.57 -0.74
CA TYR A 38 13.26 -1.67 0.15
C TYR A 38 11.76 -1.93 0.07
N ALA A 39 11.39 -3.18 -0.20
CA ALA A 39 10.00 -3.61 -0.18
C ALA A 39 9.67 -4.26 1.16
N TYR A 40 8.56 -3.83 1.78
CA TYR A 40 8.04 -4.41 3.02
C TYR A 40 6.69 -5.03 2.74
N VAL A 41 6.52 -6.27 3.15
CA VAL A 41 5.29 -7.05 2.95
C VAL A 41 4.72 -7.45 4.30
N ALA A 42 3.44 -7.19 4.50
CA ALA A 42 2.70 -7.65 5.66
C ALA A 42 2.12 -9.03 5.40
N ASN A 43 2.45 -9.99 6.25
CA ASN A 43 1.96 -11.35 6.21
C ASN A 43 0.97 -11.58 7.36
N ALA A 44 -0.31 -11.36 7.09
CA ALA A 44 -1.36 -11.38 8.11
C ALA A 44 -1.45 -12.74 8.82
N THR A 45 -1.48 -13.85 8.08
CA THR A 45 -1.62 -15.19 8.65
C THR A 45 -0.42 -15.61 9.49
N ALA A 46 0.79 -15.21 9.10
CA ALA A 46 2.01 -15.55 9.84
C ALA A 46 2.33 -14.60 10.99
N GLY A 47 1.66 -13.44 11.06
CA GLY A 47 2.00 -12.40 12.03
C GLY A 47 3.41 -11.85 11.84
N THR A 48 3.83 -11.65 10.58
CA THR A 48 5.19 -11.22 10.24
C THR A 48 5.21 -10.07 9.25
N LEU A 49 6.34 -9.35 9.24
CA LEU A 49 6.73 -8.46 8.15
C LEU A 49 7.91 -9.09 7.41
N ALA A 50 7.91 -9.06 6.10
CA ALA A 50 9.05 -9.42 5.29
C ALA A 50 9.66 -8.17 4.64
N ARG A 51 10.98 -8.04 4.68
CA ARG A 51 11.74 -6.99 4.02
C ARG A 51 12.57 -7.57 2.90
N PHE A 52 12.54 -6.94 1.74
CA PHE A 52 13.35 -7.31 0.57
C PHE A 52 14.14 -6.09 0.10
N PRO A 53 15.49 -6.12 0.15
CA PRO A 53 16.32 -5.11 -0.47
C PRO A 53 16.28 -5.29 -1.99
N VAL A 54 16.02 -4.20 -2.74
CA VAL A 54 15.91 -4.19 -4.20
C VAL A 54 17.22 -3.68 -4.79
N PRO A 55 18.01 -4.52 -5.47
CA PRO A 55 19.28 -4.10 -6.05
C PRO A 55 19.11 -3.05 -7.16
N THR A 56 20.10 -2.19 -7.32
CA THR A 56 20.17 -1.23 -8.44
C THR A 56 20.52 -1.86 -9.78
N SER A 57 21.05 -3.09 -9.76
CA SER A 57 21.37 -3.89 -10.96
C SER A 57 20.29 -4.95 -11.18
N THR A 58 20.23 -5.48 -12.41
CA THR A 58 19.35 -6.61 -12.72
C THR A 58 19.63 -7.80 -11.79
N PHE A 59 18.56 -8.42 -11.31
CA PHE A 59 18.64 -9.56 -10.40
C PHE A 59 17.71 -10.67 -10.86
N THR A 60 18.06 -11.92 -10.53
CA THR A 60 17.26 -13.12 -10.79
C THR A 60 16.73 -13.75 -9.51
N THR A 61 17.25 -13.33 -8.37
CA THR A 61 16.84 -13.83 -7.04
C THR A 61 16.80 -12.67 -6.06
N LEU A 62 15.87 -12.73 -5.12
CA LEU A 62 15.76 -11.76 -4.03
C LEU A 62 15.66 -12.51 -2.70
N THR A 63 16.48 -12.12 -1.75
CA THR A 63 16.48 -12.72 -0.41
C THR A 63 15.90 -11.72 0.58
N GLY A 64 14.85 -12.14 1.28
CA GLY A 64 14.16 -11.34 2.28
C GLY A 64 14.62 -11.64 3.70
N THR A 65 14.33 -10.72 4.61
CA THR A 65 14.43 -10.89 6.06
C THR A 65 13.04 -10.78 6.67
N THR A 66 12.69 -11.73 7.53
CA THR A 66 11.36 -11.77 8.19
C THR A 66 11.46 -11.26 9.63
N TYR A 67 10.54 -10.38 10.01
CA TYR A 67 10.35 -9.87 11.37
C TYR A 67 9.09 -10.48 11.95
N ASN A 68 9.21 -11.21 13.06
CA ASN A 68 8.05 -11.71 13.79
C ASN A 68 7.46 -10.58 14.64
N ILE A 69 6.20 -10.23 14.40
CA ILE A 69 5.49 -9.19 15.15
C ILE A 69 4.40 -9.75 16.07
N GLY A 70 4.18 -11.06 16.00
CA GLY A 70 3.33 -11.80 16.95
C GLY A 70 1.81 -11.60 16.80
N THR A 71 1.39 -10.68 15.94
CA THR A 71 -0.02 -10.37 15.65
C THR A 71 -0.19 -10.12 14.14
N SER A 72 -1.42 -10.18 13.66
CA SER A 72 -1.74 -10.08 12.24
C SER A 72 -1.59 -8.63 11.72
N PRO A 73 -0.56 -8.29 10.93
CA PRO A 73 -0.48 -7.01 10.25
C PRO A 73 -1.44 -6.99 9.06
N ILE A 74 -2.23 -5.93 8.93
CA ILE A 74 -3.27 -5.82 7.91
C ILE A 74 -3.09 -4.64 6.95
N ALA A 75 -2.33 -3.62 7.33
CA ALA A 75 -1.99 -2.51 6.45
C ALA A 75 -0.60 -1.94 6.74
N LEU A 76 0.04 -1.41 5.71
CA LEU A 76 1.32 -0.73 5.75
C LEU A 76 1.21 0.65 5.12
N ALA A 77 1.90 1.63 5.71
CA ALA A 77 2.12 2.93 5.09
C ALA A 77 3.50 3.46 5.45
N ALA A 78 4.35 3.69 4.46
CA ALA A 78 5.64 4.32 4.67
C ALA A 78 5.58 5.82 4.35
N ASN A 79 6.41 6.61 5.01
CA ASN A 79 6.55 7.99 4.62
C ASN A 79 7.42 8.11 3.34
N PRO A 80 7.23 9.16 2.53
CA PRO A 80 7.92 9.31 1.24
C PRO A 80 9.44 9.37 1.32
N LYS A 81 9.99 9.73 2.50
CA LYS A 81 11.45 9.73 2.76
C LYS A 81 12.03 8.35 3.06
N GLY A 82 11.19 7.33 3.21
CA GLY A 82 11.63 5.99 3.57
C GLY A 82 12.27 5.88 4.96
N THR A 83 11.89 6.73 5.90
CA THR A 83 12.45 6.73 7.28
C THR A 83 11.51 6.13 8.31
N PHE A 84 10.21 6.07 8.01
CA PHE A 84 9.18 5.54 8.91
C PHE A 84 8.25 4.59 8.16
N LEU A 85 7.91 3.48 8.81
CA LEU A 85 6.89 2.54 8.37
C LEU A 85 5.83 2.42 9.48
N TYR A 86 4.58 2.69 9.15
CA TYR A 86 3.43 2.46 10.01
C TYR A 86 2.82 1.11 9.68
N VAL A 87 2.55 0.33 10.71
CA VAL A 87 2.01 -1.03 10.60
C VAL A 87 0.72 -1.10 11.40
N ALA A 88 -0.40 -1.26 10.71
CA ALA A 88 -1.68 -1.50 11.36
C ALA A 88 -1.88 -2.99 11.63
N LEU A 89 -2.36 -3.31 12.81
CA LEU A 89 -2.66 -4.66 13.25
C LEU A 89 -4.16 -4.90 13.30
N ASP A 90 -4.57 -6.15 13.22
CA ASP A 90 -5.97 -6.58 13.37
C ASP A 90 -6.58 -6.27 14.74
N THR A 91 -5.75 -5.93 15.72
CA THR A 91 -6.17 -5.45 17.05
C THR A 91 -6.64 -3.99 17.08
N GLY A 92 -6.47 -3.24 15.96
CA GLY A 92 -6.76 -1.80 15.88
C GLY A 92 -5.62 -0.90 16.32
N ALA A 93 -4.46 -1.45 16.62
CA ALA A 93 -3.27 -0.68 16.95
C ALA A 93 -2.44 -0.37 15.71
N VAL A 94 -1.84 0.83 15.67
CA VAL A 94 -0.82 1.20 14.69
C VAL A 94 0.52 1.31 15.39
N PHE A 95 1.50 0.58 14.91
CA PHE A 95 2.88 0.63 15.39
C PHE A 95 3.77 1.38 14.42
N LEU A 96 4.75 2.07 14.96
CA LEU A 96 5.79 2.77 14.23
C LEU A 96 7.06 1.93 14.19
N TYR A 97 7.63 1.80 13.00
CA TYR A 97 9.00 1.33 12.81
C TYR A 97 9.83 2.44 12.17
N THR A 98 11.05 2.64 12.66
CA THR A 98 12.06 3.43 11.97
C THR A 98 12.77 2.54 10.96
N ILE A 99 13.05 3.09 9.79
CA ILE A 99 13.76 2.43 8.70
C ILE A 99 15.19 2.96 8.69
N GLY A 100 16.15 2.08 8.94
CA GLY A 100 17.59 2.41 8.84
C GLY A 100 18.04 2.57 7.39
N SER A 101 19.21 3.13 7.18
CA SER A 101 19.80 3.34 5.83
C SER A 101 20.00 2.05 5.03
N ASN A 102 20.02 0.90 5.71
CA ASN A 102 20.07 -0.43 5.11
C ASN A 102 18.68 -1.09 5.03
N GLY A 103 17.59 -0.35 5.24
CA GLY A 103 16.23 -0.83 5.25
C GLY A 103 15.83 -1.67 6.47
N VAL A 104 16.71 -1.84 7.47
CA VAL A 104 16.39 -2.60 8.69
C VAL A 104 15.32 -1.86 9.51
N LEU A 105 14.31 -2.60 9.94
CA LEU A 105 13.23 -2.07 10.77
C LEU A 105 13.63 -2.12 12.26
N THR A 106 13.43 -1.00 12.93
CA THR A 106 13.54 -0.91 14.39
C THR A 106 12.23 -0.39 14.96
N LEU A 107 11.69 -1.06 15.96
CA LEU A 107 10.42 -0.67 16.59
C LEU A 107 10.60 0.69 17.28
N GLY A 108 9.80 1.67 16.84
CA GLY A 108 9.79 3.04 17.35
C GLY A 108 8.90 3.22 18.57
N ASN A 109 8.79 4.46 19.05
CA ASN A 109 7.92 4.87 20.17
C ASN A 109 8.07 3.97 21.42
N SER A 110 9.30 3.51 21.70
CA SER A 110 9.61 2.61 22.82
C SER A 110 8.74 1.32 22.84
N GLY A 111 8.34 0.85 21.68
CA GLY A 111 7.50 -0.33 21.53
C GLY A 111 6.02 -0.13 21.84
N SER A 112 5.60 1.11 22.10
CA SER A 112 4.18 1.43 22.29
C SER A 112 3.50 1.77 20.96
N PRO A 113 2.21 1.44 20.78
CA PRO A 113 1.49 1.87 19.60
C PRO A 113 1.41 3.40 19.52
N VAL A 114 1.38 3.94 18.30
CA VAL A 114 1.24 5.37 18.05
C VAL A 114 -0.22 5.77 17.81
N ALA A 115 -1.12 4.82 17.57
CA ALA A 115 -2.56 4.98 17.55
C ALA A 115 -3.23 3.67 18.01
N THR A 116 -4.35 3.74 18.76
CA THR A 116 -4.99 2.57 19.38
C THR A 116 -6.53 2.54 19.29
N THR A 117 -7.16 3.55 18.68
CA THR A 117 -8.62 3.73 18.76
C THR A 117 -9.39 3.14 17.58
N LEU A 118 -8.77 2.30 16.77
CA LEU A 118 -9.23 1.99 15.41
C LEU A 118 -10.05 0.70 15.28
N ASN A 119 -10.29 -0.04 16.38
CA ASN A 119 -11.09 -1.29 16.38
C ASN A 119 -10.85 -2.19 15.15
N GLY A 120 -9.67 -2.60 14.94
CA GLY A 120 -9.04 -3.75 14.32
C GLY A 120 -9.49 -4.37 13.00
N THR A 121 -10.63 -4.08 12.40
CA THR A 121 -11.01 -4.75 11.15
C THR A 121 -11.07 -3.79 9.97
N GLY A 122 -10.57 -4.24 8.80
CA GLY A 122 -10.65 -3.48 7.56
C GLY A 122 -9.96 -2.12 7.64
N MET A 123 -8.73 -2.08 8.17
CA MET A 123 -7.96 -0.85 8.23
C MET A 123 -7.16 -0.65 6.95
N TYR A 124 -7.18 0.59 6.45
CA TYR A 124 -6.32 1.02 5.36
C TYR A 124 -5.68 2.34 5.73
N MET A 125 -4.44 2.55 5.31
CA MET A 125 -3.65 3.72 5.67
C MET A 125 -2.90 4.26 4.45
N THR A 126 -2.70 5.56 4.45
CA THR A 126 -1.80 6.23 3.50
C THR A 126 -1.12 7.42 4.15
N VAL A 127 0.17 7.61 3.87
CA VAL A 127 0.88 8.85 4.19
C VAL A 127 0.75 9.79 3.00
N ASP A 128 0.52 11.05 3.27
CA ASP A 128 0.45 12.09 2.24
C ASP A 128 1.79 12.31 1.51
N PRO A 129 1.83 12.84 0.30
CA PRO A 129 3.06 13.08 -0.45
C PRO A 129 4.09 13.98 0.25
N SER A 130 3.68 14.83 1.18
CA SER A 130 4.62 15.65 1.97
C SER A 130 5.27 14.91 3.14
N GLY A 131 4.68 13.77 3.55
CA GLY A 131 5.10 12.99 4.71
C GLY A 131 4.73 13.61 6.05
N ASN A 132 3.78 14.55 6.07
CA ASN A 132 3.35 15.24 7.29
C ASN A 132 2.07 14.65 7.89
N TRP A 133 1.29 13.91 7.09
CA TRP A 133 -0.04 13.45 7.48
C TRP A 133 -0.20 11.96 7.20
N LEU A 134 -0.77 11.24 8.15
CA LEU A 134 -1.25 9.87 7.98
C LEU A 134 -2.78 9.87 8.04
N PHE A 135 -3.41 9.33 7.00
CA PHE A 135 -4.84 9.10 6.94
C PHE A 135 -5.13 7.63 7.17
N VAL A 136 -6.08 7.35 8.04
CA VAL A 136 -6.47 5.98 8.41
C VAL A 136 -7.98 5.85 8.32
N ILE A 137 -8.43 4.81 7.64
CA ILE A 137 -9.83 4.38 7.65
C ILE A 137 -9.96 3.05 8.35
N SER A 138 -11.09 2.83 8.98
CA SER A 138 -11.44 1.56 9.59
C SER A 138 -12.90 1.25 9.31
N SER A 139 -13.19 0.05 8.80
CA SER A 139 -14.55 -0.39 8.52
C SER A 139 -15.40 -0.58 9.77
N SER A 140 -14.79 -0.66 10.94
CA SER A 140 -15.51 -0.82 12.21
C SER A 140 -16.05 0.48 12.81
N ILE A 141 -15.55 1.63 12.36
CA ILE A 141 -16.01 2.95 12.83
C ILE A 141 -16.60 3.82 11.70
N ASP A 142 -16.56 3.35 10.44
CA ASP A 142 -17.01 4.07 9.24
C ASP A 142 -16.54 5.53 9.21
N ALA A 143 -15.27 5.75 9.55
CA ALA A 143 -14.70 7.08 9.66
C ALA A 143 -13.28 7.16 9.10
N LEU A 144 -12.94 8.36 8.64
CA LEU A 144 -11.59 8.76 8.25
C LEU A 144 -10.93 9.52 9.39
N LEU A 145 -9.80 9.03 9.87
CA LEU A 145 -9.00 9.63 10.93
C LEU A 145 -7.76 10.29 10.35
N GLU A 146 -7.42 11.44 10.88
CA GLU A 146 -6.30 12.27 10.48
C GLU A 146 -5.26 12.32 11.59
N TYR A 147 -3.99 12.07 11.27
CA TYR A 147 -2.88 12.14 12.19
C TYR A 147 -1.77 13.02 11.62
N GLN A 148 -1.29 13.96 12.42
CA GLN A 148 -0.04 14.67 12.14
C GLN A 148 1.14 13.77 12.48
N ILE A 149 2.09 13.69 11.56
CA ILE A 149 3.36 12.96 11.73
C ILE A 149 4.40 13.95 12.27
N ASN A 150 5.01 13.64 13.41
CA ASN A 150 6.24 14.29 13.81
C ASN A 150 7.36 13.82 12.88
N THR A 151 7.82 14.67 11.98
CA THR A 151 8.77 14.30 10.91
C THR A 151 10.17 13.94 11.43
N THR A 152 10.47 14.17 12.71
CA THR A 152 11.72 13.78 13.37
C THR A 152 11.61 12.44 14.07
N THR A 153 10.48 12.17 14.74
CA THR A 153 10.31 10.99 15.57
C THR A 153 9.35 9.94 14.98
N GLY A 154 8.55 10.31 13.99
CA GLY A 154 7.49 9.47 13.42
C GLY A 154 6.25 9.32 14.29
N VAL A 155 6.24 9.88 15.51
CA VAL A 155 5.10 9.77 16.42
C VAL A 155 3.89 10.52 15.86
N LEU A 156 2.71 9.93 16.04
CA LEU A 156 1.44 10.45 15.54
C LEU A 156 0.73 11.30 16.58
N THR A 157 0.15 12.39 16.14
CA THR A 157 -0.79 13.18 16.93
C THR A 157 -2.11 13.28 16.18
N GLN A 158 -3.19 12.76 16.75
CA GLN A 158 -4.50 12.85 16.10
C GLN A 158 -4.93 14.32 16.02
N VAL A 159 -5.45 14.69 14.85
CA VAL A 159 -6.02 16.02 14.59
C VAL A 159 -7.51 15.90 14.28
N GLY A 160 -8.23 17.01 14.30
CA GLY A 160 -9.67 17.00 14.05
C GLY A 160 -10.47 16.35 15.18
N GLN A 161 -11.55 15.67 14.82
CA GLN A 161 -12.43 15.00 15.78
C GLN A 161 -11.84 13.65 16.22
N SER A 162 -11.92 13.32 17.50
CA SER A 162 -11.44 12.05 18.05
C SER A 162 -12.17 10.82 17.45
N THR A 163 -13.38 11.00 16.96
CA THR A 163 -14.19 9.98 16.29
C THR A 163 -13.92 9.91 14.79
N GLY A 164 -13.06 10.79 14.24
CA GLY A 164 -12.83 10.93 12.81
C GLY A 164 -13.96 11.65 12.06
N ILE A 165 -13.80 11.76 10.74
CA ILE A 165 -14.79 12.29 9.82
C ILE A 165 -15.70 11.15 9.37
N PRO A 166 -17.03 11.22 9.61
CA PRO A 166 -17.94 10.16 9.16
C PRO A 166 -17.91 10.00 7.64
N LEU A 167 -17.83 8.76 7.20
CA LEU A 167 -17.93 8.38 5.79
C LEU A 167 -19.40 8.05 5.43
N HIS A 168 -19.72 8.11 4.14
CA HIS A 168 -21.01 7.59 3.68
C HIS A 168 -21.06 6.07 3.91
N ALA A 169 -22.29 5.53 4.00
CA ALA A 169 -22.50 4.11 4.27
C ALA A 169 -21.82 3.25 3.20
N GLY A 170 -21.07 2.26 3.63
CA GLY A 170 -20.33 1.36 2.74
C GLY A 170 -19.39 0.46 3.52
N ASN A 171 -18.45 -0.11 2.82
CA ASN A 171 -17.37 -0.90 3.42
C ASN A 171 -16.04 -0.32 2.93
N PRO A 172 -15.35 0.53 3.71
CA PRO A 172 -14.11 1.16 3.29
C PRO A 172 -13.09 0.15 2.77
N THR A 173 -12.53 0.41 1.60
CA THR A 173 -11.61 -0.49 0.87
C THR A 173 -10.23 0.09 0.66
N GLN A 174 -10.13 1.41 0.59
CA GLN A 174 -8.86 2.12 0.41
C GLN A 174 -9.00 3.60 0.76
N VAL A 175 -7.94 4.19 1.29
CA VAL A 175 -7.74 5.64 1.37
C VAL A 175 -6.54 6.04 0.51
N TYR A 176 -6.69 7.13 -0.23
CA TYR A 176 -5.68 7.58 -1.19
C TYR A 176 -5.55 9.11 -1.18
N VAL A 177 -4.32 9.63 -1.18
CA VAL A 177 -4.01 11.06 -1.33
C VAL A 177 -3.44 11.29 -2.72
N THR A 178 -3.96 12.30 -3.42
CA THR A 178 -3.46 12.65 -4.77
C THR A 178 -2.02 13.17 -4.74
N PRO A 179 -1.21 12.95 -5.80
CA PRO A 179 0.20 13.38 -5.85
C PRO A 179 0.42 14.88 -5.65
N ASN A 180 -0.54 15.72 -6.05
CA ASN A 180 -0.50 17.17 -5.83
C ASN A 180 -0.80 17.58 -4.36
N ASN A 181 -1.08 16.61 -3.50
CA ASN A 181 -1.40 16.80 -2.07
C ASN A 181 -2.60 17.72 -1.80
N GLN A 182 -3.62 17.70 -2.68
CA GLN A 182 -4.80 18.55 -2.57
C GLN A 182 -6.08 17.80 -2.23
N TYR A 183 -6.14 16.49 -2.52
CA TYR A 183 -7.36 15.72 -2.37
C TYR A 183 -7.11 14.37 -1.72
N VAL A 184 -8.06 13.94 -0.89
CA VAL A 184 -8.11 12.60 -0.31
C VAL A 184 -9.37 11.91 -0.81
N TYR A 185 -9.25 10.70 -1.32
CA TYR A 185 -10.37 9.87 -1.76
C TYR A 185 -10.43 8.58 -0.96
N VAL A 186 -11.64 8.14 -0.65
CA VAL A 186 -11.91 6.91 0.12
C VAL A 186 -12.87 6.03 -0.66
N GLY A 187 -12.44 4.83 -1.04
CA GLY A 187 -13.32 3.81 -1.60
C GLY A 187 -14.15 3.17 -0.50
N LEU A 188 -15.46 3.07 -0.72
CA LEU A 188 -16.43 2.55 0.24
C LEU A 188 -17.04 1.22 -0.23
N GLY A 189 -16.37 0.51 -1.12
CA GLY A 189 -16.94 -0.70 -1.72
C GLY A 189 -18.26 -0.41 -2.41
N THR A 190 -19.33 -1.11 -2.05
CA THR A 190 -20.67 -0.88 -2.59
C THR A 190 -21.28 0.47 -2.21
N GLY A 191 -20.65 1.21 -1.33
CA GLY A 191 -21.01 2.59 -0.97
C GLY A 191 -20.46 3.65 -1.94
N GLY A 192 -19.61 3.27 -2.90
CA GLY A 192 -19.01 4.22 -3.85
C GLY A 192 -17.72 4.86 -3.33
N THR A 193 -17.53 6.13 -3.60
CA THR A 193 -16.30 6.85 -3.25
C THR A 193 -16.61 8.19 -2.60
N ASP A 194 -16.01 8.44 -1.44
CA ASP A 194 -15.97 9.78 -0.82
C ASP A 194 -14.70 10.52 -1.22
N GLY A 195 -14.79 11.83 -1.38
CA GLY A 195 -13.67 12.71 -1.67
C GLY A 195 -13.65 13.92 -0.76
N PHE A 196 -12.46 14.44 -0.46
CA PHE A 196 -12.22 15.58 0.41
C PHE A 196 -11.16 16.51 -0.18
N THR A 197 -11.30 17.80 0.08
CA THR A 197 -10.22 18.77 -0.16
C THR A 197 -9.28 18.76 1.05
N LEU A 198 -7.99 18.54 0.82
CA LEU A 198 -6.96 18.54 1.85
C LEU A 198 -6.28 19.90 1.94
N ASN A 199 -6.27 20.47 3.13
CA ASN A 199 -5.34 21.54 3.47
C ASN A 199 -4.01 20.92 3.93
N SER A 200 -3.03 20.84 3.05
CA SER A 200 -1.75 20.16 3.32
C SER A 200 -0.93 20.81 4.44
N SER A 201 -1.22 22.08 4.81
CA SER A 201 -0.52 22.75 5.92
C SER A 201 -1.09 22.40 7.30
N THR A 202 -2.38 22.11 7.38
CA THR A 202 -3.08 21.86 8.65
C THR A 202 -3.58 20.43 8.80
N GLY A 203 -3.57 19.63 7.71
CA GLY A 203 -4.17 18.29 7.62
C GLY A 203 -5.69 18.32 7.47
N ALA A 204 -6.34 19.46 7.64
CA ALA A 204 -7.80 19.54 7.66
C ALA A 204 -8.42 19.11 6.33
N LEU A 205 -9.42 18.24 6.43
CA LEU A 205 -10.24 17.79 5.32
C LEU A 205 -11.57 18.57 5.30
N THR A 206 -11.93 19.06 4.12
CA THR A 206 -13.15 19.86 3.88
C THR A 206 -13.83 19.44 2.59
N ASN A 207 -14.97 20.02 2.27
CA ASN A 207 -15.71 19.79 1.02
C ASN A 207 -15.92 18.29 0.71
N GLN A 208 -16.51 17.56 1.68
CA GLN A 208 -16.85 16.17 1.43
C GLN A 208 -17.80 16.05 0.23
N ILE A 209 -17.40 15.29 -0.76
CA ILE A 209 -18.21 14.89 -1.91
C ILE A 209 -18.46 13.39 -1.85
N HIS A 210 -19.54 12.94 -2.47
CA HIS A 210 -19.86 11.53 -2.60
C HIS A 210 -20.17 11.17 -4.05
N LEU A 211 -19.52 10.12 -4.54
CA LEU A 211 -19.75 9.53 -5.84
C LEU A 211 -20.37 8.15 -5.66
N ALA A 212 -21.59 7.97 -6.11
CA ALA A 212 -22.25 6.67 -6.09
C ALA A 212 -21.53 5.67 -7.02
N PRO A 213 -21.50 4.37 -6.68
CA PRO A 213 -20.96 3.34 -7.55
C PRO A 213 -21.85 3.16 -8.80
N ILE A 214 -21.32 2.51 -9.84
CA ILE A 214 -22.13 2.14 -11.01
C ILE A 214 -22.99 0.92 -10.66
N GLY A 215 -24.28 1.10 -10.53
CA GLY A 215 -25.21 0.01 -10.19
C GLY A 215 -24.96 -0.57 -8.80
N VAL A 216 -24.58 -1.86 -8.75
CA VAL A 216 -24.25 -2.59 -7.52
C VAL A 216 -22.75 -2.92 -7.42
N ALA A 217 -21.93 -2.30 -8.29
CA ALA A 217 -20.49 -2.52 -8.29
C ALA A 217 -19.85 -2.01 -6.98
N ALA A 218 -18.68 -2.55 -6.64
CA ALA A 218 -17.94 -2.14 -5.46
C ALA A 218 -16.64 -1.44 -5.87
N ASP A 219 -16.41 -0.23 -5.36
CA ASP A 219 -15.18 0.53 -5.52
C ASP A 219 -14.07 -0.11 -4.69
N ASN A 220 -13.28 -0.98 -5.30
CA ASN A 220 -12.31 -1.82 -4.58
C ASN A 220 -10.93 -1.18 -4.45
N THR A 221 -10.55 -0.32 -5.41
CA THR A 221 -9.24 0.33 -5.44
C THR A 221 -9.32 1.69 -6.13
N ILE A 222 -8.53 2.63 -5.64
CA ILE A 222 -8.51 4.01 -6.13
C ILE A 222 -7.06 4.44 -6.36
N ARG A 223 -6.82 5.09 -7.50
CA ARG A 223 -5.54 5.72 -7.82
C ARG A 223 -5.77 6.94 -8.71
N SER A 224 -4.99 8.00 -8.57
CA SER A 224 -4.97 9.03 -9.61
C SER A 224 -3.79 8.80 -10.56
N ASP A 225 -3.85 9.46 -11.71
CA ASP A 225 -2.68 9.70 -12.51
C ASP A 225 -1.67 10.60 -11.75
N ASN A 226 -0.40 10.62 -12.18
CA ASN A 226 0.65 11.35 -11.47
C ASN A 226 0.48 12.88 -11.51
N ASN A 227 -0.33 13.39 -12.44
CA ASN A 227 -0.66 14.82 -12.55
C ASN A 227 -1.88 15.20 -11.68
N SER A 228 -2.53 14.23 -11.04
CA SER A 228 -3.77 14.43 -10.27
C SER A 228 -4.91 15.03 -11.12
N ALA A 229 -4.93 14.70 -12.41
CA ALA A 229 -5.94 15.15 -13.37
C ALA A 229 -7.10 14.14 -13.48
N TYR A 230 -6.82 12.87 -13.29
CA TYR A 230 -7.78 11.78 -13.42
C TYR A 230 -7.76 10.89 -12.18
N LEU A 231 -8.94 10.49 -11.73
CA LEU A 231 -9.14 9.44 -10.73
C LEU A 231 -9.53 8.16 -11.44
N LEU A 232 -8.82 7.07 -11.15
CA LEU A 232 -9.08 5.73 -11.63
C LEU A 232 -9.63 4.91 -10.47
N ILE A 233 -10.81 4.33 -10.66
CA ILE A 233 -11.49 3.49 -9.67
C ILE A 233 -11.67 2.10 -10.27
N GLY A 234 -11.12 1.09 -9.62
CA GLY A 234 -11.34 -0.31 -9.98
C GLY A 234 -12.64 -0.82 -9.37
N GLU A 235 -13.66 -0.98 -10.20
CA GLU A 235 -14.99 -1.43 -9.78
C GLU A 235 -15.18 -2.94 -10.06
N ALA A 236 -15.66 -3.67 -9.07
CA ALA A 236 -15.92 -5.09 -9.19
C ALA A 236 -16.99 -5.35 -10.27
N GLY A 237 -16.62 -6.09 -11.32
CA GLY A 237 -17.54 -6.50 -12.40
C GLY A 237 -17.83 -5.43 -13.46
N GLN A 238 -17.32 -4.20 -13.29
CA GLN A 238 -17.52 -3.10 -14.26
C GLN A 238 -16.23 -2.74 -15.00
N GLY A 239 -15.06 -2.91 -14.36
CA GLY A 239 -13.76 -2.55 -14.93
C GLY A 239 -13.14 -1.35 -14.24
N ILE A 240 -12.51 -0.46 -15.00
CA ILE A 240 -11.84 0.72 -14.50
C ILE A 240 -12.64 1.96 -14.87
N ARG A 241 -13.23 2.59 -13.89
CA ARG A 241 -13.89 3.87 -14.01
C ARG A 241 -12.87 5.00 -13.98
N VAL A 242 -12.96 5.92 -14.94
CA VAL A 242 -12.03 7.06 -15.02
C VAL A 242 -12.83 8.36 -14.98
N LEU A 243 -12.42 9.23 -14.07
CA LEU A 243 -13.05 10.53 -13.83
C LEU A 243 -12.01 11.64 -13.86
N THR A 244 -12.38 12.80 -14.40
CA THR A 244 -11.58 14.02 -14.23
C THR A 244 -11.70 14.52 -12.79
N ILE A 245 -10.57 14.97 -12.22
CA ILE A 245 -10.52 15.67 -10.93
C ILE A 245 -10.60 17.16 -11.20
N GLY A 246 -11.71 17.78 -10.83
CA GLY A 246 -11.95 19.21 -11.00
C GLY A 246 -11.63 20.00 -9.72
N THR A 247 -11.93 21.29 -9.76
CA THR A 247 -11.75 22.19 -8.62
C THR A 247 -12.54 21.70 -7.40
N GLY A 248 -11.89 21.76 -6.23
CA GLY A 248 -12.46 21.28 -4.97
C GLY A 248 -12.59 19.76 -4.88
N GLY A 249 -11.89 19.01 -5.75
CA GLY A 249 -11.92 17.54 -5.76
C GLY A 249 -13.15 16.96 -6.46
N SER A 250 -13.95 17.78 -7.14
CA SER A 250 -15.15 17.31 -7.86
C SER A 250 -14.80 16.29 -8.92
N LEU A 251 -15.62 15.26 -9.05
CA LEU A 251 -15.40 14.14 -9.97
C LEU A 251 -16.42 14.16 -11.10
N LYS A 252 -15.94 14.03 -12.33
CA LYS A 252 -16.79 13.92 -13.53
C LYS A 252 -16.27 12.79 -14.41
N GLU A 253 -17.13 11.82 -14.69
CA GLU A 253 -16.79 10.68 -15.53
C GLU A 253 -16.46 11.11 -16.96
N ILE A 254 -15.41 10.51 -17.54
CA ILE A 254 -15.01 10.77 -18.93
C ILE A 254 -15.82 9.92 -19.91
N ASN A 255 -15.85 10.32 -21.17
CA ASN A 255 -16.47 9.52 -22.21
C ASN A 255 -15.73 8.19 -22.41
N GLY A 256 -16.48 7.11 -22.53
CA GLY A 256 -15.95 5.76 -22.71
C GLY A 256 -15.64 5.00 -21.41
N SER A 257 -15.70 5.67 -20.26
CA SER A 257 -15.66 5.01 -18.95
C SER A 257 -16.98 4.27 -18.66
N PRO A 258 -16.95 3.11 -17.95
CA PRO A 258 -15.77 2.39 -17.50
C PRO A 258 -15.06 1.60 -18.61
N PHE A 259 -13.74 1.46 -18.50
CA PHE A 259 -12.92 0.66 -19.40
C PHE A 259 -12.87 -0.80 -18.94
N ALA A 260 -12.99 -1.72 -19.89
CA ALA A 260 -12.97 -3.15 -19.55
C ALA A 260 -11.68 -3.56 -18.84
N SER A 261 -11.82 -4.36 -17.78
CA SER A 261 -10.74 -5.02 -17.04
C SER A 261 -11.11 -6.48 -16.78
N GLN A 262 -10.18 -7.23 -16.19
CA GLN A 262 -10.46 -8.58 -15.71
C GLN A 262 -11.18 -8.52 -14.34
N LEU A 263 -11.66 -9.68 -13.87
CA LEU A 263 -12.47 -9.76 -12.65
C LEU A 263 -11.66 -9.47 -11.38
N GLY A 264 -12.21 -8.64 -10.52
CA GLY A 264 -11.68 -8.36 -9.19
C GLY A 264 -10.50 -7.38 -9.16
N PRO A 265 -10.63 -6.18 -9.76
CA PRO A 265 -9.59 -5.17 -9.63
C PRO A 265 -9.36 -4.86 -8.14
N LYS A 266 -8.10 -4.91 -7.70
CA LYS A 266 -7.72 -4.79 -6.28
C LYS A 266 -6.58 -3.80 -6.02
N SER A 267 -5.74 -3.54 -7.01
CA SER A 267 -4.67 -2.55 -6.92
C SER A 267 -4.41 -1.93 -8.28
N ILE A 268 -4.21 -0.62 -8.32
CA ILE A 268 -3.89 0.14 -9.53
C ILE A 268 -2.54 0.84 -9.31
N VAL A 269 -1.68 0.78 -10.32
CA VAL A 269 -0.41 1.50 -10.37
C VAL A 269 -0.34 2.26 -11.69
N VAL A 270 0.09 3.51 -11.61
CA VAL A 270 0.43 4.35 -12.78
C VAL A 270 1.94 4.49 -12.84
N ASP A 271 2.54 4.26 -14.00
CA ASP A 271 3.98 4.35 -14.18
C ASP A 271 4.50 5.79 -13.99
N PRO A 272 5.79 6.01 -13.66
CA PRO A 272 6.32 7.35 -13.39
C PRO A 272 6.20 8.33 -14.57
N THR A 273 6.15 7.81 -15.81
CA THR A 273 6.00 8.64 -17.02
C THR A 273 4.56 9.06 -17.28
N ASN A 274 3.61 8.55 -16.48
CA ASN A 274 2.17 8.78 -16.64
C ASN A 274 1.63 8.26 -17.99
N THR A 275 2.24 7.18 -18.51
CA THR A 275 1.94 6.59 -19.82
C THR A 275 1.20 5.26 -19.69
N TYR A 276 1.50 4.47 -18.65
CA TYR A 276 0.96 3.13 -18.47
C TYR A 276 0.22 3.00 -17.14
N VAL A 277 -0.85 2.21 -17.18
CA VAL A 277 -1.65 1.82 -16.00
C VAL A 277 -1.69 0.31 -15.90
N TYR A 278 -1.38 -0.21 -14.71
CA TYR A 278 -1.45 -1.64 -14.41
C TYR A 278 -2.47 -1.89 -13.31
N VAL A 279 -3.27 -2.93 -13.49
CA VAL A 279 -4.33 -3.31 -12.57
C VAL A 279 -4.19 -4.76 -12.17
N ALA A 280 -3.99 -5.03 -10.89
CA ALA A 280 -4.07 -6.37 -10.33
C ALA A 280 -5.52 -6.81 -10.20
N ASN A 281 -5.85 -7.94 -10.82
CA ASN A 281 -7.19 -8.51 -10.83
C ASN A 281 -7.21 -9.77 -9.98
N SER A 282 -7.66 -9.65 -8.74
CA SER A 282 -7.52 -10.67 -7.70
C SER A 282 -8.32 -11.95 -7.98
N THR A 283 -9.47 -11.84 -8.62
CA THR A 283 -10.30 -12.99 -8.98
C THR A 283 -9.80 -13.70 -10.24
N ALA A 284 -9.25 -12.92 -11.19
CA ALA A 284 -8.75 -13.46 -12.45
C ALA A 284 -7.29 -13.95 -12.36
N ASN A 285 -6.54 -13.62 -11.29
CA ASN A 285 -5.12 -13.96 -11.10
C ASN A 285 -4.21 -13.42 -12.21
N VAL A 286 -4.49 -12.20 -12.67
CA VAL A 286 -3.72 -11.55 -13.73
C VAL A 286 -3.53 -10.06 -13.44
N ILE A 287 -2.56 -9.46 -14.13
CA ILE A 287 -2.38 -8.01 -14.21
C ILE A 287 -2.84 -7.57 -15.59
N THR A 288 -3.77 -6.62 -15.69
CA THR A 288 -4.08 -5.96 -16.95
C THR A 288 -3.26 -4.68 -17.10
N GLY A 289 -2.71 -4.46 -18.28
CA GLY A 289 -1.96 -3.26 -18.64
C GLY A 289 -2.69 -2.43 -19.69
N TYR A 290 -2.57 -1.10 -19.56
CA TYR A 290 -3.17 -0.12 -20.46
C TYR A 290 -2.19 1.00 -20.76
N THR A 291 -2.33 1.62 -21.92
CA THR A 291 -1.82 2.97 -22.14
C THR A 291 -2.83 3.98 -21.61
N LEU A 292 -2.33 5.01 -20.91
CA LEU A 292 -3.11 6.16 -20.44
C LEU A 292 -3.00 7.27 -21.52
N GLY A 293 -4.05 7.43 -22.29
CA GLY A 293 -4.12 8.42 -23.35
C GLY A 293 -4.53 9.81 -22.85
N THR A 294 -4.44 10.78 -23.74
CA THR A 294 -4.97 12.13 -23.50
C THR A 294 -6.46 12.07 -23.21
N GLY A 295 -6.91 12.84 -22.23
CA GLY A 295 -8.32 12.81 -21.79
C GLY A 295 -8.64 11.66 -20.82
N GLY A 296 -7.66 10.91 -20.33
CA GLY A 296 -7.82 9.84 -19.36
C GLY A 296 -8.27 8.51 -19.96
N THR A 297 -8.27 8.37 -21.29
CA THR A 297 -8.70 7.13 -21.96
C THR A 297 -7.72 5.99 -21.68
N LEU A 298 -8.24 4.79 -21.43
CA LEU A 298 -7.43 3.58 -21.25
C LEU A 298 -7.55 2.68 -22.49
N THR A 299 -6.42 2.36 -23.10
CA THR A 299 -6.35 1.41 -24.21
C THR A 299 -5.57 0.19 -23.77
N PRO A 300 -6.14 -1.03 -23.81
CA PRO A 300 -5.41 -2.24 -23.40
C PRO A 300 -4.13 -2.43 -24.20
N LEU A 301 -3.06 -2.83 -23.52
CA LEU A 301 -1.82 -3.24 -24.19
C LEU A 301 -2.05 -4.54 -24.96
N SER A 302 -1.37 -4.70 -26.10
CA SER A 302 -1.54 -5.88 -26.97
C SER A 302 -1.07 -7.18 -26.31
N THR A 303 -0.17 -7.09 -25.35
CA THR A 303 0.40 -8.22 -24.60
C THR A 303 -0.36 -8.51 -23.30
N SER A 304 -1.27 -7.60 -22.89
CA SER A 304 -2.13 -7.78 -21.70
C SER A 304 -3.19 -8.88 -21.92
N PRO A 305 -3.56 -9.67 -20.89
CA PRO A 305 -3.11 -9.60 -19.49
C PRO A 305 -1.82 -10.37 -19.21
N PHE A 306 -1.08 -9.98 -18.17
CA PHE A 306 0.10 -10.65 -17.66
C PHE A 306 -0.26 -11.60 -16.51
N THR A 307 0.37 -12.79 -16.46
CA THR A 307 0.09 -13.78 -15.42
C THR A 307 0.66 -13.34 -14.07
N SER A 308 -0.14 -13.39 -13.01
CA SER A 308 0.28 -13.21 -11.63
C SER A 308 0.18 -14.51 -10.82
N GLY A 309 0.57 -14.47 -9.55
CA GLY A 309 0.22 -15.51 -8.59
C GLY A 309 -1.26 -15.47 -8.23
N THR A 310 -1.65 -16.34 -7.30
CA THR A 310 -3.07 -16.47 -6.89
C THR A 310 -3.49 -15.30 -6.01
N THR A 311 -4.59 -14.67 -6.37
CA THR A 311 -5.20 -13.55 -5.64
C THR A 311 -4.21 -12.38 -5.44
N PRO A 312 -3.78 -11.68 -6.51
CA PRO A 312 -2.97 -10.49 -6.36
C PRO A 312 -3.75 -9.39 -5.62
N THR A 313 -3.17 -8.85 -4.54
CA THR A 313 -3.85 -7.92 -3.62
C THR A 313 -3.23 -6.53 -3.59
N ALA A 314 -1.92 -6.43 -3.77
CA ALA A 314 -1.23 -5.15 -3.74
C ALA A 314 -0.12 -5.10 -4.79
N MET A 315 0.04 -3.93 -5.40
CA MET A 315 1.13 -3.62 -6.32
C MET A 315 1.80 -2.31 -5.92
N SER A 316 3.09 -2.22 -6.19
CA SER A 316 3.87 -0.98 -6.05
C SER A 316 5.02 -0.98 -7.05
N LEU A 317 5.47 0.20 -7.44
CA LEU A 317 6.73 0.37 -8.14
C LEU A 317 7.87 0.57 -7.15
N ASP A 318 9.09 0.21 -7.54
CA ASP A 318 10.28 0.66 -6.84
C ASP A 318 10.48 2.18 -7.02
N SER A 319 11.38 2.78 -6.24
CA SER A 319 11.60 4.24 -6.27
C SER A 319 12.11 4.76 -7.60
N THR A 320 12.68 3.90 -8.44
CA THR A 320 13.18 4.24 -9.78
C THR A 320 12.12 4.02 -10.88
N GLY A 321 11.03 3.33 -10.57
CA GLY A 321 10.03 2.90 -11.54
C GLY A 321 10.51 1.82 -12.51
N THR A 322 11.60 1.11 -12.16
CA THR A 322 12.18 0.05 -13.00
C THR A 322 11.50 -1.29 -12.80
N TYR A 323 10.98 -1.54 -11.59
CA TYR A 323 10.35 -2.80 -11.23
C TYR A 323 8.94 -2.60 -10.68
N LEU A 324 8.03 -3.48 -11.11
CA LEU A 324 6.70 -3.60 -10.53
C LEU A 324 6.68 -4.80 -9.57
N PHE A 325 6.25 -4.58 -8.34
CA PHE A 325 6.06 -5.57 -7.30
C PHE A 325 4.60 -5.96 -7.22
N VAL A 326 4.33 -7.24 -7.09
CA VAL A 326 2.98 -7.79 -6.95
C VAL A 326 2.95 -8.78 -5.79
N VAL A 327 2.10 -8.53 -4.84
CA VAL A 327 1.87 -9.42 -3.69
C VAL A 327 0.59 -10.20 -3.92
N ASN A 328 0.65 -11.52 -3.73
CA ASN A 328 -0.43 -12.46 -3.99
C ASN A 328 -0.86 -13.14 -2.68
N SER A 329 -2.03 -12.79 -2.16
CA SER A 329 -2.50 -13.33 -0.88
C SER A 329 -2.85 -14.82 -0.92
N GLY A 330 -3.08 -15.39 -2.09
CA GLY A 330 -3.25 -16.83 -2.33
C GLY A 330 -1.95 -17.59 -2.56
N GLY A 331 -0.82 -16.90 -2.62
CA GLY A 331 0.49 -17.49 -2.89
C GLY A 331 0.72 -17.91 -4.34
N SER A 332 1.71 -18.76 -4.55
CA SER A 332 2.08 -19.41 -5.81
C SER A 332 2.41 -18.45 -6.97
N PRO A 333 3.36 -17.55 -6.85
CA PRO A 333 4.18 -17.25 -5.67
C PRO A 333 3.55 -16.18 -4.74
N ASP A 334 4.06 -16.01 -3.52
CA ASP A 334 3.59 -14.98 -2.57
C ASP A 334 3.85 -13.57 -3.11
N MET A 335 4.99 -13.35 -3.74
CA MET A 335 5.35 -12.08 -4.37
C MET A 335 6.08 -12.32 -5.69
N GLN A 336 5.79 -11.48 -6.68
CA GLN A 336 6.44 -11.45 -8.00
C GLN A 336 7.02 -10.08 -8.27
N PHE A 337 8.07 -10.08 -9.09
CA PHE A 337 8.75 -8.90 -9.61
C PHE A 337 8.69 -8.92 -11.12
N PHE A 338 8.34 -7.80 -11.70
CA PHE A 338 8.33 -7.61 -13.14
C PHE A 338 9.26 -6.44 -13.48
N SER A 339 10.05 -6.59 -14.54
CA SER A 339 10.68 -5.47 -15.23
C SER A 339 9.82 -5.04 -16.40
N PHE A 340 10.05 -3.84 -16.90
CA PHE A 340 9.44 -3.37 -18.13
C PHE A 340 10.30 -3.80 -19.30
N ASP A 341 9.69 -4.43 -20.34
CA ASP A 341 10.39 -4.86 -21.54
C ASP A 341 11.02 -3.67 -22.28
N ALA A 342 12.27 -3.83 -22.70
CA ALA A 342 13.01 -2.77 -23.36
C ALA A 342 12.60 -2.54 -24.83
N THR A 343 11.91 -3.51 -25.44
CA THR A 343 11.55 -3.53 -26.86
C THR A 343 10.06 -3.30 -27.10
N THR A 344 9.23 -3.79 -26.20
CA THR A 344 7.77 -3.66 -26.26
C THR A 344 7.29 -2.75 -25.14
N ALA A 345 6.98 -1.54 -25.48
CA ALA A 345 6.64 -0.51 -24.52
C ALA A 345 5.40 -0.90 -23.67
N GLY A 346 5.58 -0.89 -22.34
CA GLY A 346 4.57 -1.24 -21.37
C GLY A 346 4.39 -2.73 -21.12
N GLU A 347 5.13 -3.62 -21.80
CA GLU A 347 5.12 -5.05 -21.51
C GLU A 347 5.83 -5.33 -20.18
N LEU A 348 5.29 -6.31 -19.44
CA LEU A 348 5.86 -6.78 -18.17
C LEU A 348 6.54 -8.13 -18.36
N ASP A 349 7.85 -8.16 -18.09
CA ASP A 349 8.64 -9.37 -18.03
C ASP A 349 8.77 -9.87 -16.59
N SER A 350 8.41 -11.12 -16.32
CA SER A 350 8.62 -11.72 -15.02
C SER A 350 10.11 -11.92 -14.76
N VAL A 351 10.65 -11.22 -13.75
CA VAL A 351 12.07 -11.30 -13.38
C VAL A 351 12.29 -12.44 -12.39
N THR A 352 11.53 -12.45 -11.30
CA THR A 352 11.66 -13.46 -10.25
C THR A 352 10.41 -13.51 -9.38
N SER A 353 10.32 -14.55 -8.59
CA SER A 353 9.29 -14.73 -7.58
C SER A 353 9.92 -15.16 -6.26
N VAL A 354 9.34 -14.75 -5.14
CA VAL A 354 9.85 -15.07 -3.80
C VAL A 354 8.72 -15.44 -2.87
N ALA A 355 9.05 -16.30 -1.89
CA ALA A 355 8.20 -16.51 -0.73
C ALA A 355 8.40 -15.39 0.28
N THR A 356 7.33 -14.87 0.85
CA THR A 356 7.37 -13.80 1.86
C THR A 356 7.47 -14.34 3.28
N GLY A 357 7.60 -15.67 3.43
CA GLY A 357 7.67 -16.34 4.73
C GLY A 357 6.32 -16.85 5.23
N THR A 358 5.32 -16.89 4.35
CA THR A 358 4.03 -17.51 4.62
C THR A 358 3.69 -18.48 3.50
N ALA A 359 3.44 -19.74 3.82
CA ALA A 359 2.85 -20.67 2.88
C ALA A 359 1.44 -21.03 3.37
N PRO A 360 0.43 -21.03 2.49
CA PRO A 360 0.32 -20.42 1.17
C PRO A 360 -0.48 -19.11 1.14
N ALA A 361 -0.86 -18.46 2.19
CA ALA A 361 -1.70 -17.27 2.13
C ALA A 361 -1.42 -16.31 3.27
N GLY A 362 -1.35 -15.01 2.98
CA GLY A 362 -1.21 -14.04 4.04
C GLY A 362 -0.51 -12.73 3.69
N ALA A 363 0.08 -12.62 2.51
CA ALA A 363 0.65 -11.37 2.04
C ALA A 363 -0.48 -10.41 1.63
N VAL A 364 -0.76 -9.40 2.43
CA VAL A 364 -1.97 -8.55 2.28
C VAL A 364 -1.66 -7.09 1.99
N ALA A 365 -0.47 -6.61 2.32
CA ALA A 365 -0.07 -5.24 2.08
C ALA A 365 1.40 -5.13 1.69
N LEU A 366 1.72 -4.13 0.88
CA LEU A 366 3.03 -3.83 0.34
C LEU A 366 3.32 -2.34 0.49
N SER A 367 4.53 -2.02 0.92
CA SER A 367 5.07 -0.66 0.87
C SER A 367 6.49 -0.72 0.34
N VAL A 368 6.81 0.10 -0.66
CA VAL A 368 8.16 0.21 -1.24
C VAL A 368 8.67 1.61 -0.95
N VAL A 369 9.90 1.69 -0.49
CA VAL A 369 10.56 2.94 -0.09
C VAL A 369 11.94 3.05 -0.73
N PRO A 370 12.45 4.28 -0.92
CA PRO A 370 13.80 4.53 -1.42
C PRO A 370 14.89 3.89 -0.57
#